data_83c734fa8d59dff9a5d1a822445ddedc
#
_entry.id   83c734fa8d59dff9a5d1a822445ddedc
#
_cell.length_a   1.000
_cell.length_b   1.000
_cell.length_c   1.000
_cell.angle_alpha   90.00
_cell.angle_beta   90.00
_cell.angle_gamma   90.00
#
_symmetry.space_group_name_H-M   'P 1'
#
loop_
_entity.id
_entity.type
_entity.pdbx_description
1 polymer ?
#
loop_
_entity_poly.entity_id
_entity_poly.type
_entity_poly.pdbx_seq_one_letter_code
_entity_poly.pdbx_strand_id
1 'polypeptide(L)'
;FPPGAEAALMSALSPMPQDRPNSIEAFCDRLLSGLGSVREGRRSLEQMVGELSNDERAADDMESLPYEDDAVEVDPALGWAGTRWSRARDYAMRAISALTCATFSFSLMQAAGVAALPGLVVAAIAIGAAAGLAPQIGSAISAVGFLVLMANATMQAQGILSMLPVAVIFAAAMSGWWIAWGRTEAAASTALTSALALGCLTGNTFLAAGAAAGIAAFWLGPASAAAATGMGTLFARLATVALSAGGVLGLGNVAAALGDVFLWAAFVLAAATAAATSLLLNAH
;
A
#
# COMPACT_ATOMS: atom_id res chain seq x y z
N PHE A 1 -36.66 6.75 3.63
CA PHE A 1 -36.05 7.28 2.38
C PHE A 1 -37.15 7.92 1.55
N PRO A 2 -36.93 9.08 0.91
CA PRO A 2 -37.90 9.66 0.00
C PRO A 2 -38.20 8.71 -1.17
N PRO A 3 -39.45 8.52 -1.58
CA PRO A 3 -39.82 7.50 -2.57
C PRO A 3 -39.14 7.68 -3.93
N GLY A 4 -38.78 8.93 -4.29
CA GLY A 4 -38.02 9.22 -5.51
C GLY A 4 -36.56 8.74 -5.47
N ALA A 5 -35.91 8.86 -4.32
CA ALA A 5 -34.53 8.37 -4.12
C ALA A 5 -34.50 6.82 -4.02
N GLU A 6 -35.51 6.24 -3.40
CA GLU A 6 -35.66 4.77 -3.35
C GLU A 6 -35.84 4.17 -4.75
N ALA A 7 -36.69 4.77 -5.57
CA ALA A 7 -36.89 4.33 -6.95
C ALA A 7 -35.60 4.42 -7.79
N ALA A 8 -34.79 5.47 -7.60
CA ALA A 8 -33.49 5.61 -8.27
C ALA A 8 -32.51 4.51 -7.84
N LEU A 9 -32.45 4.21 -6.55
CA LEU A 9 -31.61 3.13 -6.01
C LEU A 9 -32.07 1.75 -6.49
N MET A 10 -33.36 1.47 -6.46
CA MET A 10 -33.92 0.20 -6.93
C MET A 10 -33.68 -0.01 -8.43
N SER A 11 -33.76 1.04 -9.24
CA SER A 11 -33.42 0.95 -10.66
C SER A 11 -31.94 0.63 -10.90
N ALA A 12 -31.03 1.18 -10.09
CA ALA A 12 -29.59 0.91 -10.19
C ALA A 12 -29.25 -0.53 -9.78
N LEU A 13 -30.02 -1.11 -8.86
CA LEU A 13 -29.85 -2.47 -8.35
C LEU A 13 -30.66 -3.52 -9.15
N SER A 14 -31.35 -3.11 -10.22
CA SER A 14 -32.14 -4.04 -11.04
C SER A 14 -31.26 -5.19 -11.57
N PRO A 15 -31.72 -6.45 -11.49
CA PRO A 15 -31.05 -7.59 -12.09
C PRO A 15 -30.98 -7.50 -13.63
N MET A 16 -31.92 -6.78 -14.24
CA MET A 16 -31.97 -6.60 -15.71
C MET A 16 -31.14 -5.39 -16.13
N PRO A 17 -30.12 -5.53 -16.99
CA PRO A 17 -29.26 -4.41 -17.42
C PRO A 17 -30.01 -3.25 -18.09
N GLN A 18 -31.10 -3.54 -18.79
CA GLN A 18 -31.92 -2.54 -19.49
C GLN A 18 -32.70 -1.62 -18.55
N ASP A 19 -32.92 -2.04 -17.31
CA ASP A 19 -33.64 -1.24 -16.30
C ASP A 19 -32.72 -0.37 -15.48
N ARG A 20 -31.39 -0.53 -15.67
CA ARG A 20 -30.39 0.28 -15.00
C ARG A 20 -30.21 1.63 -15.70
N PRO A 21 -29.84 2.69 -14.97
CA PRO A 21 -29.48 3.97 -15.57
C PRO A 21 -28.33 3.80 -16.59
N ASN A 22 -28.45 4.44 -17.74
CA ASN A 22 -27.49 4.30 -18.83
C ASN A 22 -26.13 4.96 -18.55
N SER A 23 -26.04 5.83 -17.54
CA SER A 23 -24.81 6.47 -17.09
C SER A 23 -24.89 6.80 -15.61
N ILE A 24 -23.72 7.02 -15.00
CA ILE A 24 -23.61 7.49 -13.61
C ILE A 24 -24.27 8.87 -13.45
N GLU A 25 -24.13 9.73 -14.43
CA GLU A 25 -24.76 11.07 -14.44
C GLU A 25 -26.29 10.95 -14.38
N ALA A 26 -26.89 10.10 -15.23
CA ALA A 26 -28.33 9.86 -15.23
C ALA A 26 -28.82 9.25 -13.90
N PHE A 27 -28.01 8.45 -13.25
CA PHE A 27 -28.30 7.94 -11.91
C PHE A 27 -28.25 9.06 -10.86
N CYS A 28 -27.18 9.85 -10.86
CA CYS A 28 -27.02 10.98 -9.92
C CYS A 28 -28.14 12.00 -10.06
N ASP A 29 -28.54 12.35 -11.28
CA ASP A 29 -29.63 13.31 -11.52
C ASP A 29 -30.97 12.79 -10.98
N ARG A 30 -31.28 11.51 -11.18
CA ARG A 30 -32.49 10.89 -10.61
C ARG A 30 -32.46 10.84 -9.08
N LEU A 31 -31.28 10.48 -8.51
CA LEU A 31 -31.11 10.41 -7.07
C LEU A 31 -31.23 11.77 -6.43
N LEU A 32 -30.58 12.78 -7.00
CA LEU A 32 -30.62 14.17 -6.48
C LEU A 32 -32.03 14.77 -6.58
N SER A 33 -32.74 14.51 -7.69
CA SER A 33 -34.13 14.97 -7.82
C SER A 33 -35.08 14.27 -6.82
N GLY A 34 -34.78 13.02 -6.43
CA GLY A 34 -35.53 12.27 -5.44
C GLY A 34 -35.25 12.62 -3.98
N LEU A 35 -34.06 13.21 -3.70
CA LEU A 35 -33.66 13.60 -2.34
C LEU A 35 -34.23 14.96 -1.89
N GLY A 36 -34.83 15.73 -2.80
CA GLY A 36 -35.35 17.05 -2.49
C GLY A 36 -34.29 18.14 -2.43
N SER A 37 -34.67 19.32 -1.94
CA SER A 37 -33.73 20.42 -1.85
C SER A 37 -32.84 20.33 -0.60
N VAL A 38 -31.57 20.74 -0.72
CA VAL A 38 -30.62 20.83 0.40
C VAL A 38 -31.15 21.67 1.57
N ARG A 39 -31.96 22.67 1.27
CA ARG A 39 -32.60 23.53 2.28
C ARG A 39 -33.66 22.79 3.09
N GLU A 40 -34.46 21.95 2.44
CA GLU A 40 -35.45 21.11 3.12
C GLU A 40 -34.80 20.05 3.98
N GLY A 41 -33.75 19.39 3.46
CA GLY A 41 -32.97 18.43 4.23
C GLY A 41 -32.35 19.05 5.49
N ARG A 42 -31.79 20.26 5.38
CA ARG A 42 -31.24 20.98 6.53
C ARG A 42 -32.31 21.33 7.56
N ARG A 43 -33.48 21.83 7.12
CA ARG A 43 -34.60 22.14 8.02
C ARG A 43 -35.14 20.90 8.73
N SER A 44 -35.28 19.81 8.01
CA SER A 44 -35.70 18.52 8.59
C SER A 44 -34.71 18.03 9.66
N LEU A 45 -33.43 18.20 9.42
CA LEU A 45 -32.36 17.82 10.36
C LEU A 45 -32.39 18.75 11.59
N GLU A 46 -32.55 20.09 11.39
CA GLU A 46 -32.69 21.07 12.47
C GLU A 46 -33.92 20.78 13.33
N GLN A 47 -35.06 20.40 12.72
CA GLN A 47 -36.25 19.97 13.44
C GLN A 47 -36.03 18.71 14.26
N MET A 48 -35.42 17.69 13.66
CA MET A 48 -35.14 16.40 14.32
C MET A 48 -34.18 16.58 15.51
N VAL A 49 -33.13 17.38 15.33
CA VAL A 49 -32.20 17.71 16.43
C VAL A 49 -32.90 18.54 17.51
N GLY A 50 -33.81 19.47 17.12
CA GLY A 50 -34.60 20.25 18.06
C GLY A 50 -35.60 19.40 18.85
N GLU A 51 -36.23 18.42 18.23
CA GLU A 51 -37.12 17.46 18.89
C GLU A 51 -36.34 16.57 19.87
N LEU A 52 -35.19 15.98 19.46
CA LEU A 52 -34.37 15.18 20.32
C LEU A 52 -33.82 15.97 21.51
N SER A 53 -33.40 17.22 21.33
CA SER A 53 -32.89 18.04 22.41
C SER A 53 -33.99 18.51 23.39
N ASN A 54 -35.24 18.54 22.95
CA ASN A 54 -36.37 18.79 23.84
C ASN A 54 -36.83 17.55 24.59
N ASP A 55 -36.72 16.37 23.99
CA ASP A 55 -36.98 15.08 24.67
C ASP A 55 -35.91 14.78 25.74
N GLU A 56 -34.64 15.13 25.51
CA GLU A 56 -33.60 15.03 26.54
C GLU A 56 -33.87 15.90 27.78
N ARG A 57 -34.46 17.12 27.58
CA ARG A 57 -34.86 18.00 28.69
C ARG A 57 -36.11 17.48 29.43
N ALA A 58 -36.94 16.69 28.77
CA ALA A 58 -38.10 16.05 29.40
C ALA A 58 -37.71 14.71 30.08
N ALA A 59 -36.62 14.11 29.69
CA ALA A 59 -36.09 12.85 30.28
C ALA A 59 -35.28 13.08 31.57
N ASP A 60 -34.77 14.29 31.80
CA ASP A 60 -34.09 14.66 33.06
C ASP A 60 -34.99 14.63 34.28
N ASP A 61 -36.34 14.62 34.10
CA ASP A 61 -37.33 14.49 35.16
C ASP A 61 -37.82 13.06 35.45
N MET A 62 -37.32 12.05 34.71
CA MET A 62 -37.66 10.64 34.89
C MET A 62 -36.42 9.83 35.26
N GLU A 63 -36.40 9.53 36.54
CA GLU A 63 -35.41 8.75 37.30
C GLU A 63 -34.81 7.59 36.53
N SER A 64 -33.50 7.66 36.34
CA SER A 64 -32.60 6.79 35.60
C SER A 64 -32.78 5.29 35.91
N LEU A 65 -33.20 4.55 34.89
CA LEU A 65 -32.80 3.14 34.78
C LEU A 65 -31.39 3.11 34.16
N PRO A 66 -30.47 2.28 34.65
CA PRO A 66 -29.15 2.16 34.08
C PRO A 66 -29.28 1.42 32.74
N TYR A 67 -29.43 2.18 31.70
CA TYR A 67 -29.17 1.71 30.33
C TYR A 67 -27.66 1.81 30.13
N GLU A 68 -26.98 0.68 30.09
CA GLU A 68 -25.60 0.62 29.63
C GLU A 68 -25.60 1.03 28.16
N ASP A 69 -25.38 2.32 27.95
CA ASP A 69 -25.28 2.93 26.65
C ASP A 69 -23.88 2.64 26.09
N ASP A 70 -23.73 1.52 25.38
CA ASP A 70 -22.61 1.27 24.48
C ASP A 70 -22.67 2.18 23.24
N ALA A 71 -23.29 3.34 23.35
CA ALA A 71 -23.15 4.39 22.38
C ALA A 71 -21.69 4.84 22.40
N VAL A 72 -20.94 4.36 21.46
CA VAL A 72 -19.61 4.89 21.14
C VAL A 72 -19.81 6.39 20.89
N GLU A 73 -19.54 7.20 21.92
CA GLU A 73 -19.52 8.65 21.84
C GLU A 73 -18.47 9.03 20.79
N VAL A 74 -18.92 9.19 19.55
CA VAL A 74 -18.05 9.63 18.46
C VAL A 74 -17.76 11.10 18.73
N ASP A 75 -16.71 11.35 19.52
CA ASP A 75 -16.19 12.67 19.77
C ASP A 75 -15.96 13.38 18.42
N PRO A 76 -16.72 14.44 18.09
CA PRO A 76 -16.55 15.17 16.82
C PRO A 76 -15.12 15.70 16.66
N ALA A 77 -14.38 15.90 17.74
CA ALA A 77 -12.96 16.24 17.72
C ALA A 77 -12.09 15.08 17.22
N LEU A 78 -12.44 13.83 17.55
CA LEU A 78 -11.78 12.62 17.05
C LEU A 78 -12.01 12.40 15.55
N GLY A 79 -13.18 12.68 15.03
CA GLY A 79 -13.48 12.63 13.60
C GLY A 79 -12.62 13.63 12.81
N TRP A 80 -12.37 14.81 13.36
CA TRP A 80 -11.51 15.81 12.72
C TRP A 80 -10.01 15.49 12.87
N ALA A 81 -9.59 14.97 14.01
CA ALA A 81 -8.25 14.44 14.23
C ALA A 81 -8.00 13.23 13.31
N GLY A 82 -8.96 12.31 13.17
CA GLY A 82 -8.87 11.16 12.29
C GLY A 82 -8.64 11.53 10.83
N THR A 83 -9.32 12.56 10.30
CA THR A 83 -9.11 13.02 8.92
C THR A 83 -7.77 13.71 8.70
N ARG A 84 -7.20 14.39 9.70
CA ARG A 84 -5.85 14.95 9.64
C ARG A 84 -4.78 13.86 9.68
N TRP A 85 -4.94 12.89 10.57
CA TRP A 85 -4.03 11.74 10.67
C TRP A 85 -4.04 10.89 9.41
N SER A 86 -5.19 10.66 8.79
CA SER A 86 -5.25 9.91 7.54
C SER A 86 -4.49 10.60 6.42
N ARG A 87 -4.66 11.92 6.26
CA ARG A 87 -3.91 12.71 5.27
C ARG A 87 -2.41 12.73 5.55
N ALA A 88 -2.00 12.96 6.81
CA ALA A 88 -0.59 12.95 7.19
C ALA A 88 0.05 11.58 6.91
N ARG A 89 -0.68 10.51 7.18
CA ARG A 89 -0.29 9.13 6.94
C ARG A 89 -0.10 8.85 5.44
N ASP A 90 -0.98 9.35 4.59
CA ASP A 90 -0.88 9.22 3.13
C ASP A 90 0.30 10.01 2.57
N TYR A 91 0.51 11.25 3.04
CA TYR A 91 1.67 12.03 2.64
C TYR A 91 3.00 11.40 3.11
N ALA A 92 3.03 10.87 4.33
CA ALA A 92 4.20 10.16 4.85
C ALA A 92 4.54 8.93 3.99
N MET A 93 3.55 8.12 3.64
CA MET A 93 3.74 6.96 2.77
C MET A 93 4.27 7.35 1.39
N ARG A 94 3.71 8.38 0.77
CA ARG A 94 4.18 8.91 -0.52
C ARG A 94 5.61 9.43 -0.45
N ALA A 95 5.95 10.15 0.61
CA ALA A 95 7.31 10.65 0.83
C ALA A 95 8.31 9.51 1.03
N ILE A 96 7.96 8.49 1.82
CA ILE A 96 8.78 7.29 2.03
C ILE A 96 8.96 6.55 0.70
N SER A 97 7.88 6.35 -0.06
CA SER A 97 7.95 5.70 -1.37
C SER A 97 8.84 6.46 -2.36
N ALA A 98 8.72 7.79 -2.41
CA ALA A 98 9.57 8.63 -3.25
C ALA A 98 11.05 8.48 -2.90
N LEU A 99 11.37 8.59 -1.61
CA LEU A 99 12.74 8.51 -1.12
C LEU A 99 13.35 7.13 -1.37
N THR A 100 12.62 6.07 -1.04
CA THR A 100 13.12 4.69 -1.17
C THR A 100 13.27 4.25 -2.62
N CYS A 101 12.33 4.62 -3.51
CA CYS A 101 12.48 4.37 -4.94
C CYS A 101 13.63 5.16 -5.57
N ALA A 102 13.80 6.43 -5.21
CA ALA A 102 14.94 7.23 -5.67
C ALA A 102 16.27 6.59 -5.25
N THR A 103 16.39 6.22 -3.98
CA THR A 103 17.59 5.62 -3.40
C THR A 103 17.91 4.26 -4.03
N PHE A 104 16.90 3.41 -4.18
CA PHE A 104 17.05 2.10 -4.82
C PHE A 104 17.47 2.23 -6.29
N SER A 105 16.78 3.08 -7.05
CA SER A 105 17.09 3.32 -8.46
C SER A 105 18.48 3.92 -8.65
N PHE A 106 18.90 4.84 -7.79
CA PHE A 106 20.25 5.39 -7.80
C PHE A 106 21.30 4.28 -7.57
N SER A 107 21.10 3.43 -6.56
CA SER A 107 21.99 2.30 -6.25
C SER A 107 22.10 1.32 -7.42
N LEU A 108 20.98 1.01 -8.08
CA LEU A 108 20.96 0.14 -9.25
C LEU A 108 21.73 0.73 -10.44
N MET A 109 21.46 1.99 -10.78
CA MET A 109 22.13 2.66 -11.90
C MET A 109 23.62 2.81 -11.65
N GLN A 110 24.04 3.07 -10.40
CA GLN A 110 25.45 3.10 -10.01
C GLN A 110 26.09 1.72 -10.19
N ALA A 111 25.43 0.65 -9.74
CA ALA A 111 25.92 -0.73 -9.93
C ALA A 111 26.01 -1.15 -11.39
N ALA A 112 25.12 -0.60 -12.24
CA ALA A 112 25.14 -0.82 -13.68
C ALA A 112 26.26 -0.06 -14.43
N GLY A 113 27.07 0.73 -13.72
CA GLY A 113 28.16 1.48 -14.33
C GLY A 113 27.72 2.65 -15.22
N VAL A 114 26.53 3.19 -15.02
CA VAL A 114 26.06 4.38 -15.76
C VAL A 114 26.90 5.58 -15.29
N ALA A 115 27.80 6.04 -16.14
CA ALA A 115 28.93 6.89 -15.76
C ALA A 115 28.63 8.37 -15.54
N ALA A 116 27.46 8.89 -15.89
CA ALA A 116 27.16 10.32 -15.80
C ALA A 116 26.42 10.67 -14.50
N LEU A 117 27.14 11.00 -13.43
CA LEU A 117 26.58 11.39 -12.12
C LEU A 117 25.37 12.35 -12.19
N PRO A 118 25.39 13.45 -12.97
CA PRO A 118 24.23 14.35 -13.03
C PRO A 118 23.00 13.68 -13.63
N GLY A 119 23.14 12.84 -14.65
CA GLY A 119 22.05 12.11 -15.26
C GLY A 119 21.45 11.04 -14.32
N LEU A 120 22.31 10.36 -13.53
CA LEU A 120 21.89 9.40 -12.51
C LEU A 120 21.00 10.04 -11.45
N VAL A 121 21.42 11.17 -10.92
CA VAL A 121 20.67 11.90 -9.89
C VAL A 121 19.32 12.36 -10.43
N VAL A 122 19.30 12.94 -11.63
CA VAL A 122 18.04 13.39 -12.26
C VAL A 122 17.09 12.22 -12.51
N ALA A 123 17.59 11.10 -13.04
CA ALA A 123 16.77 9.91 -13.26
C ALA A 123 16.25 9.32 -11.94
N ALA A 124 17.08 9.24 -10.90
CA ALA A 124 16.65 8.74 -9.58
C ALA A 124 15.58 9.65 -8.96
N ILE A 125 15.73 10.97 -9.05
CA ILE A 125 14.73 11.94 -8.58
C ILE A 125 13.43 11.79 -9.38
N ALA A 126 13.48 11.64 -10.70
CA ALA A 126 12.30 11.47 -11.54
C ALA A 126 11.53 10.18 -11.18
N ILE A 127 12.23 9.06 -10.98
CA ILE A 127 11.62 7.79 -10.52
C ILE A 127 11.05 7.95 -9.11
N GLY A 128 11.77 8.62 -8.22
CA GLY A 128 11.27 8.91 -6.88
C GLY A 128 10.03 9.79 -6.89
N ALA A 129 9.98 10.83 -7.72
CA ALA A 129 8.81 11.68 -7.87
C ALA A 129 7.60 10.89 -8.42
N ALA A 130 7.80 10.05 -9.43
CA ALA A 130 6.76 9.16 -9.94
C ALA A 130 6.23 8.22 -8.85
N ALA A 131 7.12 7.65 -8.02
CA ALA A 131 6.76 6.80 -6.89
C ALA A 131 6.03 7.57 -5.77
N GLY A 132 6.35 8.83 -5.56
CA GLY A 132 5.64 9.68 -4.61
C GLY A 132 4.22 10.01 -5.05
N LEU A 133 4.01 10.18 -6.35
CA LEU A 133 2.68 10.39 -6.93
C LEU A 133 1.86 9.08 -6.96
N ALA A 134 2.48 7.98 -7.36
CA ALA A 134 1.87 6.67 -7.47
C ALA A 134 2.85 5.56 -7.02
N PRO A 135 2.83 5.17 -5.73
CA PRO A 135 3.76 4.19 -5.16
C PRO A 135 3.81 2.86 -5.91
N GLN A 136 2.66 2.42 -6.43
CA GLN A 136 2.56 1.20 -7.22
C GLN A 136 3.38 1.27 -8.52
N ILE A 137 3.30 2.39 -9.22
CA ILE A 137 4.06 2.62 -10.47
C ILE A 137 5.57 2.69 -10.18
N GLY A 138 5.97 3.39 -9.12
CA GLY A 138 7.36 3.50 -8.71
C GLY A 138 7.98 2.14 -8.37
N SER A 139 7.26 1.30 -7.64
CA SER A 139 7.72 -0.06 -7.33
C SER A 139 7.82 -0.94 -8.58
N ALA A 140 6.87 -0.85 -9.50
CA ALA A 140 6.90 -1.58 -10.76
C ALA A 140 8.10 -1.18 -11.63
N ILE A 141 8.36 0.12 -11.79
CA ILE A 141 9.52 0.64 -12.52
C ILE A 141 10.82 0.14 -11.87
N SER A 142 10.92 0.22 -10.54
CA SER A 142 12.10 -0.24 -9.80
C SER A 142 12.33 -1.74 -9.95
N ALA A 143 11.27 -2.54 -9.90
CA ALA A 143 11.33 -3.99 -10.08
C ALA A 143 11.76 -4.39 -11.50
N VAL A 144 11.16 -3.76 -12.52
CA VAL A 144 11.54 -3.99 -13.93
C VAL A 144 12.97 -3.53 -14.18
N GLY A 145 13.36 -2.36 -13.68
CA GLY A 145 14.73 -1.87 -13.78
C GLY A 145 15.74 -2.85 -13.16
N PHE A 146 15.44 -3.36 -11.97
CA PHE A 146 16.26 -4.39 -11.32
C PHE A 146 16.38 -5.65 -12.18
N LEU A 147 15.27 -6.18 -12.68
CA LEU A 147 15.26 -7.37 -13.52
C LEU A 147 16.11 -7.18 -14.77
N VAL A 148 15.93 -6.05 -15.48
CA VAL A 148 16.67 -5.75 -16.72
C VAL A 148 18.16 -5.64 -16.47
N LEU A 149 18.57 -4.92 -15.40
CA LEU A 149 19.99 -4.75 -15.07
C LEU A 149 20.64 -6.07 -14.68
N MET A 150 19.96 -6.88 -13.84
CA MET A 150 20.46 -8.19 -13.42
C MET A 150 20.53 -9.16 -14.59
N ALA A 151 19.52 -9.19 -15.45
CA ALA A 151 19.52 -10.03 -16.65
C ALA A 151 20.67 -9.66 -17.60
N ASN A 152 20.89 -8.37 -17.84
CA ASN A 152 21.96 -7.90 -18.68
C ASN A 152 23.35 -8.26 -18.11
N ALA A 153 23.60 -7.98 -16.83
CA ALA A 153 24.88 -8.31 -16.17
C ALA A 153 25.13 -9.81 -16.14
N THR A 154 24.12 -10.62 -15.82
CA THR A 154 24.24 -12.09 -15.81
C THR A 154 24.48 -12.65 -17.22
N MET A 155 23.81 -12.11 -18.23
CA MET A 155 24.01 -12.50 -19.61
C MET A 155 25.44 -12.23 -20.07
N GLN A 156 26.00 -11.07 -19.74
CA GLN A 156 27.37 -10.72 -20.09
C GLN A 156 28.41 -11.57 -19.34
N ALA A 157 28.17 -11.91 -18.07
CA ALA A 157 29.12 -12.66 -17.25
C ALA A 157 29.06 -14.18 -17.45
N GLN A 158 27.88 -14.74 -17.62
CA GLN A 158 27.63 -16.19 -17.59
C GLN A 158 26.90 -16.72 -18.84
N GLY A 159 26.49 -15.84 -19.73
CA GLY A 159 25.76 -16.19 -20.95
C GLY A 159 24.26 -16.37 -20.74
N ILE A 160 23.56 -16.51 -21.86
CA ILE A 160 22.09 -16.52 -21.92
C ILE A 160 21.47 -17.74 -21.22
N LEU A 161 22.14 -18.90 -21.23
CA LEU A 161 21.64 -20.14 -20.63
C LEU A 161 21.54 -20.02 -19.09
N SER A 162 22.46 -19.29 -18.46
CA SER A 162 22.47 -19.05 -17.01
C SER A 162 21.51 -17.95 -16.61
N MET A 163 21.31 -16.96 -17.47
CA MET A 163 20.43 -15.82 -17.23
C MET A 163 18.95 -16.19 -17.31
N LEU A 164 18.57 -17.00 -18.30
CA LEU A 164 17.17 -17.22 -18.67
C LEU A 164 16.32 -17.83 -17.54
N PRO A 165 16.73 -18.93 -16.87
CA PRO A 165 15.91 -19.50 -15.79
C PRO A 165 15.76 -18.56 -14.59
N VAL A 166 16.82 -17.84 -14.21
CA VAL A 166 16.77 -16.90 -13.08
C VAL A 166 15.87 -15.71 -13.41
N ALA A 167 16.01 -15.14 -14.62
CA ALA A 167 15.18 -14.04 -15.07
C ALA A 167 13.69 -14.41 -15.14
N VAL A 168 13.36 -15.61 -15.64
CA VAL A 168 11.98 -16.10 -15.73
C VAL A 168 11.38 -16.32 -14.34
N ILE A 169 12.11 -16.99 -13.44
CA ILE A 169 11.64 -17.23 -12.06
C ILE A 169 11.43 -15.89 -11.33
N PHE A 170 12.39 -14.99 -11.44
CA PHE A 170 12.31 -13.69 -10.80
C PHE A 170 11.17 -12.83 -11.37
N ALA A 171 11.01 -12.78 -12.71
CA ALA A 171 9.91 -12.08 -13.35
C ALA A 171 8.55 -12.66 -12.94
N ALA A 172 8.43 -13.99 -12.88
CA ALA A 172 7.20 -14.64 -12.44
C ALA A 172 6.87 -14.31 -10.96
N ALA A 173 7.86 -14.38 -10.07
CA ALA A 173 7.68 -14.05 -8.65
C ALA A 173 7.30 -12.58 -8.44
N MET A 174 7.98 -11.66 -9.15
CA MET A 174 7.66 -10.22 -9.08
C MET A 174 6.30 -9.89 -9.68
N SER A 175 5.94 -10.52 -10.81
CA SER A 175 4.61 -10.33 -11.42
C SER A 175 3.52 -10.88 -10.52
N GLY A 176 3.70 -12.06 -9.94
CA GLY A 176 2.77 -12.64 -8.99
C GLY A 176 2.58 -11.76 -7.75
N TRP A 177 3.67 -11.28 -7.17
CA TRP A 177 3.61 -10.34 -6.04
C TRP A 177 2.91 -9.04 -6.42
N TRP A 178 3.23 -8.46 -7.59
CA TRP A 178 2.64 -7.20 -8.03
C TRP A 178 1.14 -7.32 -8.31
N ILE A 179 0.70 -8.44 -8.90
CA ILE A 179 -0.72 -8.72 -9.14
C ILE A 179 -1.47 -8.92 -7.83
N ALA A 180 -0.88 -9.64 -6.87
CA ALA A 180 -1.52 -9.97 -5.61
C ALA A 180 -1.64 -8.76 -4.66
N TRP A 181 -0.60 -7.94 -4.54
CA TRP A 181 -0.53 -6.85 -3.56
C TRP A 181 -0.02 -5.53 -4.13
N GLY A 182 1.01 -5.55 -4.97
CA GLY A 182 1.72 -4.35 -5.38
C GLY A 182 0.88 -3.33 -6.14
N ARG A 183 -0.09 -3.77 -6.93
CA ARG A 183 -0.97 -2.88 -7.69
C ARG A 183 -2.13 -2.31 -6.87
N THR A 184 -2.57 -3.04 -5.86
CA THR A 184 -3.75 -2.67 -5.04
C THR A 184 -3.34 -1.92 -3.79
N GLU A 185 -2.21 -2.29 -3.18
CA GLU A 185 -1.76 -1.82 -1.88
C GLU A 185 -0.51 -0.94 -2.02
N ALA A 186 -0.69 0.38 -1.96
CA ALA A 186 0.43 1.32 -2.02
C ALA A 186 1.48 1.05 -0.91
N ALA A 187 1.03 0.62 0.26
CA ALA A 187 1.88 0.29 1.39
C ALA A 187 2.72 -0.96 1.16
N ALA A 188 2.20 -1.98 0.47
CA ALA A 188 2.97 -3.16 0.09
C ALA A 188 4.10 -2.81 -0.88
N SER A 189 3.80 -1.94 -1.87
CA SER A 189 4.81 -1.40 -2.79
C SER A 189 5.88 -0.60 -2.06
N THR A 190 5.50 0.25 -1.10
CA THR A 190 6.43 1.05 -0.31
C THR A 190 7.27 0.18 0.63
N ALA A 191 6.70 -0.84 1.25
CA ALA A 191 7.43 -1.80 2.07
C ALA A 191 8.51 -2.55 1.27
N LEU A 192 8.17 -3.01 0.05
CA LEU A 192 9.13 -3.67 -0.84
C LEU A 192 10.27 -2.73 -1.22
N THR A 193 9.97 -1.53 -1.70
CA THR A 193 11.01 -0.57 -2.13
C THR A 193 11.89 -0.10 -0.98
N SER A 194 11.33 -0.01 0.23
CA SER A 194 12.09 0.32 1.45
C SER A 194 13.05 -0.80 1.84
N ALA A 195 12.61 -2.06 1.75
CA ALA A 195 13.47 -3.21 1.95
C ALA A 195 14.61 -3.25 0.93
N LEU A 196 14.30 -3.05 -0.34
CA LEU A 196 15.28 -3.01 -1.42
C LEU A 196 16.29 -1.86 -1.21
N ALA A 197 15.82 -0.65 -0.93
CA ALA A 197 16.69 0.50 -0.71
C ALA A 197 17.65 0.29 0.47
N LEU A 198 17.14 -0.11 1.63
CA LEU A 198 17.98 -0.37 2.80
C LEU A 198 18.88 -1.59 2.63
N GLY A 199 18.40 -2.64 1.99
CA GLY A 199 19.22 -3.80 1.65
C GLY A 199 20.40 -3.40 0.77
N CYS A 200 20.16 -2.63 -0.28
CA CYS A 200 21.22 -2.17 -1.19
C CYS A 200 22.21 -1.20 -0.54
N LEU A 201 21.73 -0.29 0.32
CA LEU A 201 22.58 0.69 0.99
C LEU A 201 23.47 0.07 2.09
N THR A 202 22.91 -0.85 2.87
CA THR A 202 23.56 -1.34 4.08
C THR A 202 24.14 -2.75 3.91
N GLY A 203 23.72 -3.49 2.91
CA GLY A 203 24.00 -4.92 2.77
C GLY A 203 23.40 -5.80 3.86
N ASN A 204 22.54 -5.22 4.73
CA ASN A 204 22.02 -5.89 5.92
C ASN A 204 20.56 -6.30 5.73
N THR A 205 20.33 -7.61 5.65
CA THR A 205 19.01 -8.21 5.45
C THR A 205 18.07 -7.94 6.62
N PHE A 206 18.57 -7.87 7.86
CA PHE A 206 17.71 -7.60 9.04
C PHE A 206 17.19 -6.15 9.05
N LEU A 207 18.02 -5.18 8.66
CA LEU A 207 17.56 -3.80 8.53
C LEU A 207 16.54 -3.64 7.42
N ALA A 208 16.75 -4.31 6.29
CA ALA A 208 15.79 -4.34 5.19
C ALA A 208 14.46 -4.96 5.63
N ALA A 209 14.51 -6.08 6.33
CA ALA A 209 13.34 -6.76 6.88
C ALA A 209 12.59 -5.90 7.90
N GLY A 210 13.33 -5.23 8.81
CA GLY A 210 12.75 -4.33 9.80
C GLY A 210 12.02 -3.13 9.19
N ALA A 211 12.57 -2.53 8.15
CA ALA A 211 11.93 -1.43 7.42
C ALA A 211 10.64 -1.88 6.72
N ALA A 212 10.70 -3.01 6.02
CA ALA A 212 9.51 -3.58 5.41
C ALA A 212 8.43 -3.91 6.43
N ALA A 213 8.81 -4.52 7.57
CA ALA A 213 7.90 -4.87 8.66
C ALA A 213 7.24 -3.63 9.28
N GLY A 214 8.01 -2.58 9.55
CA GLY A 214 7.49 -1.34 10.13
C GLY A 214 6.46 -0.67 9.24
N ILE A 215 6.75 -0.54 7.94
CA ILE A 215 5.83 0.05 6.98
C ILE A 215 4.60 -0.85 6.79
N ALA A 216 4.80 -2.14 6.55
CA ALA A 216 3.71 -3.07 6.31
C ALA A 216 2.76 -3.16 7.51
N ALA A 217 3.28 -3.26 8.73
CA ALA A 217 2.48 -3.35 9.94
C ALA A 217 1.59 -2.13 10.20
N PHE A 218 2.07 -0.94 9.82
CA PHE A 218 1.34 0.30 10.08
C PHE A 218 0.20 0.56 9.10
N TRP A 219 0.28 0.05 7.87
CA TRP A 219 -0.70 0.35 6.81
C TRP A 219 -1.49 -0.85 6.32
N LEU A 220 -1.02 -2.08 6.55
CA LEU A 220 -1.62 -3.29 6.01
C LEU A 220 -2.28 -4.13 7.10
N GLY A 221 -3.28 -4.92 6.71
CA GLY A 221 -3.81 -5.97 7.57
C GLY A 221 -2.78 -7.09 7.83
N PRO A 222 -2.98 -7.92 8.88
CA PRO A 222 -1.95 -8.83 9.38
C PRO A 222 -1.40 -9.81 8.33
N ALA A 223 -2.26 -10.39 7.52
CA ALA A 223 -1.85 -11.33 6.47
C ALA A 223 -1.06 -10.63 5.34
N SER A 224 -1.55 -9.47 4.88
CA SER A 224 -0.88 -8.67 3.85
C SER A 224 0.43 -8.09 4.37
N ALA A 225 0.51 -7.70 5.65
CA ALA A 225 1.73 -7.21 6.29
C ALA A 225 2.80 -8.30 6.35
N ALA A 226 2.43 -9.52 6.75
CA ALA A 226 3.35 -10.65 6.78
C ALA A 226 3.87 -10.99 5.37
N ALA A 227 2.98 -11.07 4.38
CA ALA A 227 3.33 -11.39 3.01
C ALA A 227 4.23 -10.32 2.37
N ALA A 228 3.87 -9.04 2.49
CA ALA A 228 4.66 -7.93 1.94
C ALA A 228 6.06 -7.86 2.58
N THR A 229 6.15 -8.06 3.90
CA THR A 229 7.42 -8.08 4.64
C THR A 229 8.29 -9.26 4.23
N GLY A 230 7.72 -10.45 4.14
CA GLY A 230 8.44 -11.66 3.75
C GLY A 230 9.01 -11.52 2.33
N MET A 231 8.19 -11.11 1.37
CA MET A 231 8.64 -10.89 -0.01
C MET A 231 9.66 -9.76 -0.11
N GLY A 232 9.45 -8.65 0.62
CA GLY A 232 10.41 -7.56 0.68
C GLY A 232 11.78 -8.01 1.19
N THR A 233 11.82 -8.83 2.24
CA THR A 233 13.06 -9.40 2.80
C THR A 233 13.76 -10.30 1.79
N LEU A 234 13.02 -11.17 1.12
CA LEU A 234 13.56 -12.09 0.11
C LEU A 234 14.18 -11.35 -1.08
N PHE A 235 13.44 -10.41 -1.64
CA PHE A 235 13.93 -9.61 -2.76
C PHE A 235 15.10 -8.70 -2.38
N ALA A 236 15.09 -8.12 -1.17
CA ALA A 236 16.21 -7.34 -0.66
C ALA A 236 17.48 -8.19 -0.55
N ARG A 237 17.38 -9.44 -0.09
CA ARG A 237 18.52 -10.36 -0.05
C ARG A 237 19.05 -10.69 -1.43
N LEU A 238 18.18 -11.01 -2.37
CA LEU A 238 18.56 -11.29 -3.75
C LEU A 238 19.23 -10.07 -4.41
N ALA A 239 18.70 -8.87 -4.16
CA ALA A 239 19.28 -7.63 -4.64
C ALA A 239 20.67 -7.38 -4.05
N THR A 240 20.85 -7.56 -2.75
CA THR A 240 22.16 -7.39 -2.10
C THR A 240 23.21 -8.37 -2.61
N VAL A 241 22.83 -9.64 -2.82
CA VAL A 241 23.73 -10.67 -3.39
C VAL A 241 24.08 -10.32 -4.83
N ALA A 242 23.09 -9.89 -5.63
CA ALA A 242 23.34 -9.48 -7.00
C ALA A 242 24.31 -8.28 -7.08
N LEU A 243 24.09 -7.26 -6.26
CA LEU A 243 24.93 -6.06 -6.23
C LEU A 243 26.36 -6.38 -5.76
N SER A 244 26.53 -7.23 -4.76
CA SER A 244 27.85 -7.67 -4.28
C SER A 244 28.62 -8.49 -5.33
N ALA A 245 27.89 -9.14 -6.23
CA ALA A 245 28.45 -9.89 -7.37
C ALA A 245 28.58 -9.05 -8.66
N GLY A 246 28.59 -7.72 -8.56
CA GLY A 246 28.69 -6.84 -9.71
C GLY A 246 27.47 -6.85 -10.63
N GLY A 247 26.30 -7.09 -10.08
CA GLY A 247 25.04 -7.18 -10.83
C GLY A 247 24.71 -8.59 -11.32
N VAL A 248 25.56 -9.59 -11.10
CA VAL A 248 25.37 -10.95 -11.60
C VAL A 248 24.46 -11.74 -10.65
N LEU A 249 23.33 -12.20 -11.17
CA LEU A 249 22.37 -13.04 -10.44
C LEU A 249 22.23 -14.41 -11.13
N GLY A 250 23.28 -15.22 -11.06
CA GLY A 250 23.27 -16.60 -11.60
C GLY A 250 22.61 -17.59 -10.63
N LEU A 251 22.30 -18.79 -11.14
CA LEU A 251 21.67 -19.86 -10.34
C LEU A 251 22.47 -20.20 -9.06
N GLY A 252 23.81 -20.21 -9.12
CA GLY A 252 24.66 -20.47 -7.96
C GLY A 252 24.48 -19.38 -6.86
N ASN A 253 24.44 -18.12 -7.24
CA ASN A 253 24.24 -17.00 -6.31
C ASN A 253 22.85 -17.04 -5.68
N VAL A 254 21.82 -17.37 -6.47
CA VAL A 254 20.45 -17.54 -5.97
C VAL A 254 20.37 -18.71 -5.00
N ALA A 255 20.94 -19.86 -5.36
CA ALA A 255 20.96 -21.03 -4.49
C ALA A 255 21.71 -20.76 -3.18
N ALA A 256 22.85 -20.07 -3.24
CA ALA A 256 23.59 -19.66 -2.04
C ALA A 256 22.79 -18.69 -1.16
N ALA A 257 22.10 -17.71 -1.78
CA ALA A 257 21.24 -16.77 -1.05
C ALA A 257 20.06 -17.46 -0.36
N LEU A 258 19.39 -18.39 -1.05
CA LEU A 258 18.25 -19.14 -0.52
C LEU A 258 18.68 -20.23 0.49
N GLY A 259 19.92 -20.70 0.43
CA GLY A 259 20.50 -21.64 1.41
C GLY A 259 20.92 -20.99 2.72
N ASP A 260 20.90 -19.66 2.81
CA ASP A 260 21.28 -18.91 4.00
C ASP A 260 20.21 -19.00 5.10
N VAL A 261 20.52 -19.67 6.20
CA VAL A 261 19.62 -19.83 7.35
C VAL A 261 19.23 -18.48 7.95
N PHE A 262 20.13 -17.49 7.92
CA PHE A 262 19.84 -16.14 8.44
C PHE A 262 18.79 -15.40 7.60
N LEU A 263 18.70 -15.67 6.30
CA LEU A 263 17.63 -15.15 5.46
C LEU A 263 16.26 -15.62 5.96
N TRP A 264 16.13 -16.93 6.21
CA TRP A 264 14.87 -17.51 6.65
C TRP A 264 14.49 -17.09 8.06
N ALA A 265 15.48 -16.94 8.94
CA ALA A 265 15.26 -16.38 10.27
C ALA A 265 14.75 -14.91 10.18
N ALA A 266 15.39 -14.09 9.36
CA ALA A 266 14.94 -12.72 9.13
C ALA A 266 13.54 -12.66 8.50
N PHE A 267 13.26 -13.53 7.53
CA PHE A 267 11.95 -13.65 6.89
C PHE A 267 10.85 -13.98 7.89
N VAL A 268 11.03 -15.04 8.68
CA VAL A 268 10.01 -15.50 9.65
C VAL A 268 9.81 -14.48 10.76
N LEU A 269 10.89 -13.95 11.35
CA LEU A 269 10.82 -12.97 12.41
C LEU A 269 10.16 -11.68 11.93
N ALA A 270 10.55 -11.18 10.78
CA ALA A 270 9.98 -9.94 10.24
C ALA A 270 8.51 -10.10 9.85
N ALA A 271 8.14 -11.22 9.23
CA ALA A 271 6.74 -11.51 8.87
C ALA A 271 5.86 -11.66 10.13
N ALA A 272 6.35 -12.38 11.14
CA ALA A 272 5.64 -12.57 12.40
C ALA A 272 5.48 -11.25 13.19
N THR A 273 6.56 -10.44 13.25
CA THR A 273 6.49 -9.12 13.91
C THR A 273 5.56 -8.16 13.18
N ALA A 274 5.58 -8.15 11.84
CA ALA A 274 4.67 -7.33 11.05
C ALA A 274 3.21 -7.71 11.29
N ALA A 275 2.88 -9.02 11.28
CA ALA A 275 1.54 -9.50 11.54
C ALA A 275 1.08 -9.18 12.97
N ALA A 276 1.92 -9.45 13.96
CA ALA A 276 1.59 -9.19 15.38
C ALA A 276 1.39 -7.69 15.64
N THR A 277 2.26 -6.84 15.10
CA THR A 277 2.13 -5.38 15.24
C THR A 277 0.89 -4.85 14.54
N SER A 278 0.59 -5.36 13.33
CA SER A 278 -0.64 -4.99 12.61
C SER A 278 -1.90 -5.42 13.37
N LEU A 279 -1.90 -6.60 14.00
CA LEU A 279 -3.01 -7.04 14.86
C LEU A 279 -3.20 -6.10 16.06
N LEU A 280 -2.12 -5.71 16.72
CA LEU A 280 -2.18 -4.80 17.87
C LEU A 280 -2.67 -3.40 17.48
N LEU A 281 -2.24 -2.88 16.33
CA LEU A 281 -2.67 -1.57 15.83
C LEU A 281 -4.13 -1.54 15.36
N ASN A 282 -4.66 -2.67 14.92
CA ASN A 282 -6.05 -2.77 14.45
C ASN A 282 -7.02 -3.29 15.54
N ALA A 283 -6.52 -3.63 16.73
CA ALA A 283 -7.34 -4.08 17.86
C ALA A 283 -7.87 -2.91 18.73
N HIS A 284 -7.48 -1.69 18.40
CA HIS A 284 -7.91 -0.44 19.01
C HIS A 284 -8.54 0.47 17.96
#